data_c734fd963d3d945cf068f9803aada903
#
_entry.id   c734fd963d3d945cf068f9803aada903
#
_cell.length_a   1.000
_cell.length_b   1.000
_cell.length_c   1.000
_cell.angle_alpha   90.00
_cell.angle_beta   90.00
_cell.angle_gamma   90.00
#
_symmetry.space_group_name_H-M   'P 1'
#
loop_
_entity.id
_entity.type
_entity.pdbx_description
1 polymer ?
#
loop_
_entity_poly.entity_id
_entity_poly.type
_entity_poly.pdbx_seq_one_letter_code
_entity_poly.pdbx_strand_id
1 'polypeptide(L)'
;MPGRLFVHAACHPGLAYHAILAAQCPVMRLNPLFMPLLFVASGHAAGLESLSECRRLIDDRARLACYDRVAAPEQPPLESSMAPPETPRSPSLLGQAWELDPEERGRILRIRPYKPVYVLPFFRANQPNHHPNSPAAEHSASYTALGTTEAKLQISLKSKLYEDLLGSNGDLWFGYTQTSRWQVYTGADSRPFRETNHEPEAMLVWRTDYTLGGWRGRFAALGINHQSNGRALPFSRSWNRIIGTLAFEKADWTVTLRPWWRIKEDRNTDDNPDIESYLGRADLQIVHRMKRHQFSLLLRHNLEGGSSSRGAIQVDYAFPIAGELRGHLQWFSGYGESLIDYNHRANYYGVGVSLLEWY
;
A
#
# COMPACT_ATOMS: atom_id res chain seq x y z
N MET A 1 35.85 -56.21 13.35
CA MET A 1 35.04 -57.05 12.43
C MET A 1 33.93 -56.20 11.84
N PRO A 2 33.78 -56.14 10.52
CA PRO A 2 32.88 -55.23 9.83
C PRO A 2 31.55 -55.86 9.45
N GLY A 3 30.53 -55.11 9.29
CA GLY A 3 29.22 -55.58 8.78
C GLY A 3 28.33 -54.45 8.36
N ARG A 4 28.45 -54.11 7.17
CA ARG A 4 27.61 -54.13 5.95
C ARG A 4 26.47 -53.11 5.89
N LEU A 5 26.69 -52.17 5.04
CA LEU A 5 25.73 -51.35 4.26
C LEU A 5 24.67 -52.26 3.59
N PHE A 6 23.40 -51.85 3.61
CA PHE A 6 22.42 -52.25 2.61
C PHE A 6 21.78 -51.00 2.03
N VAL A 7 22.13 -50.77 0.77
CA VAL A 7 21.43 -49.88 -0.17
C VAL A 7 20.31 -50.72 -0.80
N HIS A 8 19.07 -50.27 -0.74
CA HIS A 8 18.05 -50.75 -1.66
C HIS A 8 17.58 -49.61 -2.55
N ALA A 9 18.05 -49.68 -3.78
CA ALA A 9 17.44 -49.06 -4.94
C ALA A 9 16.27 -49.91 -5.41
N ALA A 10 15.14 -49.35 -5.69
CA ALA A 10 14.09 -49.98 -6.47
C ALA A 10 13.56 -49.02 -7.51
N CYS A 11 13.61 -49.53 -8.71
CA CYS A 11 13.36 -48.94 -10.03
C CYS A 11 11.91 -48.52 -10.30
N HIS A 12 11.79 -47.57 -11.22
CA HIS A 12 10.62 -47.36 -12.06
C HIS A 12 10.27 -48.58 -12.95
N PRO A 13 8.97 -48.71 -13.40
CA PRO A 13 8.63 -48.38 -14.77
C PRO A 13 7.24 -47.69 -14.86
N GLY A 14 6.83 -47.06 -15.93
CA GLY A 14 7.13 -47.02 -17.29
C GLY A 14 6.10 -46.13 -17.99
N LEU A 15 6.50 -45.65 -19.09
CA LEU A 15 5.75 -44.86 -20.08
C LEU A 15 4.43 -45.48 -20.56
N ALA A 16 3.39 -44.63 -20.80
CA ALA A 16 2.44 -44.87 -21.87
C ALA A 16 1.99 -43.54 -22.48
N TYR A 17 2.35 -43.35 -23.73
CA TYR A 17 1.76 -42.41 -24.71
C TYR A 17 0.36 -42.82 -25.08
N HIS A 18 -0.59 -41.92 -25.19
CA HIS A 18 -1.66 -41.87 -26.16
C HIS A 18 -2.25 -40.44 -26.18
N ALA A 19 -2.00 -39.72 -27.28
CA ALA A 19 -2.84 -39.54 -28.45
C ALA A 19 -3.95 -38.47 -28.27
N ILE A 20 -3.67 -37.30 -28.76
CA ILE A 20 -4.39 -36.43 -29.72
C ILE A 20 -5.90 -36.67 -29.84
N LEU A 21 -6.66 -35.67 -29.47
CA LEU A 21 -7.97 -35.38 -30.07
C LEU A 21 -8.08 -33.86 -30.27
N ALA A 22 -7.94 -33.45 -31.53
CA ALA A 22 -8.23 -32.13 -32.03
C ALA A 22 -9.75 -31.90 -31.99
N ALA A 23 -10.18 -30.93 -31.21
CA ALA A 23 -11.55 -30.41 -31.30
C ALA A 23 -11.53 -29.17 -32.20
N GLN A 24 -12.15 -29.31 -33.37
CA GLN A 24 -12.41 -28.28 -34.35
C GLN A 24 -13.37 -27.23 -33.76
N CYS A 25 -12.98 -25.97 -33.72
CA CYS A 25 -13.88 -24.85 -33.53
C CYS A 25 -14.66 -24.57 -34.83
N PRO A 26 -15.96 -24.38 -34.79
CA PRO A 26 -16.72 -23.93 -35.96
C PRO A 26 -16.52 -22.43 -36.15
N VAL A 27 -16.10 -22.08 -37.35
CA VAL A 27 -16.03 -20.70 -37.87
C VAL A 27 -17.44 -20.20 -38.07
N MET A 28 -17.87 -19.26 -37.26
CA MET A 28 -19.11 -18.54 -37.42
C MET A 28 -18.97 -17.49 -38.52
N ARG A 29 -19.55 -17.74 -39.69
CA ARG A 29 -19.70 -16.77 -40.79
C ARG A 29 -20.74 -15.72 -40.36
N LEU A 30 -20.30 -14.47 -40.18
CA LEU A 30 -21.18 -13.31 -40.12
C LEU A 30 -21.49 -12.84 -41.54
N ASN A 31 -22.78 -12.80 -41.85
CA ASN A 31 -23.35 -12.23 -43.07
C ASN A 31 -23.24 -10.69 -43.01
N PRO A 32 -22.82 -9.99 -44.07
CA PRO A 32 -22.81 -8.56 -44.17
C PRO A 32 -24.10 -8.05 -44.77
N LEU A 33 -24.97 -7.48 -43.94
CA LEU A 33 -26.11 -6.67 -44.40
C LEU A 33 -26.37 -5.57 -43.36
N PHE A 34 -25.56 -4.52 -43.41
CA PHE A 34 -25.98 -3.18 -42.99
C PHE A 34 -25.24 -2.16 -43.84
N MET A 35 -26.04 -1.53 -44.68
CA MET A 35 -25.73 -0.44 -45.61
C MET A 35 -25.35 0.81 -44.77
N PRO A 36 -24.18 1.42 -44.94
CA PRO A 36 -23.93 2.72 -44.32
C PRO A 36 -24.60 3.83 -45.13
N LEU A 37 -25.42 4.64 -44.45
CA LEU A 37 -25.83 5.94 -44.95
C LEU A 37 -24.55 6.78 -45.18
N LEU A 38 -24.30 7.09 -46.44
CA LEU A 38 -23.37 8.12 -46.79
C LEU A 38 -23.89 9.48 -46.31
N PHE A 39 -23.32 10.01 -45.22
CA PHE A 39 -23.30 11.45 -44.97
C PHE A 39 -22.16 12.02 -45.83
N VAL A 40 -22.56 12.62 -46.93
CA VAL A 40 -21.70 13.51 -47.71
C VAL A 40 -21.46 14.75 -46.86
N ALA A 41 -20.36 14.79 -46.12
CA ALA A 41 -19.82 16.00 -45.59
C ALA A 41 -19.24 16.80 -46.75
N SER A 42 -19.99 17.84 -47.16
CA SER A 42 -19.48 18.87 -48.07
C SER A 42 -18.36 19.62 -47.34
N GLY A 43 -17.16 19.07 -47.36
CA GLY A 43 -15.94 19.76 -46.99
C GLY A 43 -15.67 20.81 -48.05
N HIS A 44 -15.81 22.09 -47.72
CA HIS A 44 -15.46 23.21 -48.55
C HIS A 44 -13.95 23.12 -48.87
N ALA A 45 -13.64 22.89 -50.13
CA ALA A 45 -12.29 23.01 -50.66
C ALA A 45 -11.97 24.54 -50.85
N ALA A 46 -11.96 25.28 -49.76
CA ALA A 46 -11.72 26.74 -49.79
C ALA A 46 -10.26 27.13 -50.03
N GLY A 47 -9.33 26.17 -49.88
CA GLY A 47 -7.89 26.48 -49.96
C GLY A 47 -7.28 26.42 -51.38
N LEU A 48 -7.87 25.69 -52.31
CA LEU A 48 -7.33 25.56 -53.67
C LEU A 48 -7.83 26.60 -54.66
N GLU A 49 -9.02 27.14 -54.47
CA GLU A 49 -9.55 28.25 -55.30
C GLU A 49 -8.80 29.55 -55.02
N SER A 50 -8.43 29.84 -53.81
CA SER A 50 -7.74 31.07 -53.41
C SER A 50 -6.32 31.22 -54.01
N LEU A 51 -5.54 30.14 -54.09
CA LEU A 51 -4.20 30.17 -54.72
C LEU A 51 -4.25 30.43 -56.21
N SER A 52 -5.28 29.95 -56.92
CA SER A 52 -5.46 30.20 -58.36
C SER A 52 -5.90 31.65 -58.62
N GLU A 53 -6.61 32.28 -57.72
CA GLU A 53 -7.00 33.70 -57.81
C GLU A 53 -5.79 34.61 -57.59
N CYS A 54 -4.90 34.31 -56.64
CA CYS A 54 -3.67 35.06 -56.40
C CYS A 54 -2.77 35.08 -57.64
N ARG A 55 -2.72 34.02 -58.41
CA ARG A 55 -1.94 33.93 -59.67
C ARG A 55 -2.46 34.86 -60.78
N ARG A 56 -3.73 35.27 -60.76
CA ARG A 56 -4.32 36.12 -61.77
C ARG A 56 -4.07 37.60 -61.53
N LEU A 57 -3.53 37.95 -60.37
CA LEU A 57 -3.21 39.35 -60.04
C LEU A 57 -1.97 39.80 -60.79
N ILE A 58 -2.08 40.88 -61.61
CA ILE A 58 -1.00 41.43 -62.47
C ILE A 58 -0.01 42.23 -61.62
N ASP A 59 -0.48 42.89 -60.56
CA ASP A 59 0.35 43.66 -59.64
C ASP A 59 1.06 42.73 -58.66
N ASP A 60 2.39 42.79 -58.66
CA ASP A 60 3.24 41.97 -57.83
C ASP A 60 3.01 42.14 -56.33
N ARG A 61 2.72 43.36 -55.85
CA ARG A 61 2.44 43.63 -54.46
C ARG A 61 1.09 43.06 -54.02
N ALA A 62 0.07 43.19 -54.84
CA ALA A 62 -1.23 42.64 -54.60
C ALA A 62 -1.20 41.10 -54.60
N ARG A 63 -0.41 40.51 -55.54
CA ARG A 63 -0.22 39.08 -55.63
C ARG A 63 0.52 38.51 -54.41
N LEU A 64 1.59 39.18 -53.92
CA LEU A 64 2.32 38.77 -52.73
C LEU A 64 1.42 38.85 -51.51
N ALA A 65 0.68 39.94 -51.32
CA ALA A 65 -0.26 40.07 -50.19
C ALA A 65 -1.41 39.05 -50.24
N CYS A 66 -1.79 38.57 -51.42
CA CYS A 66 -2.75 37.49 -51.59
C CYS A 66 -2.15 36.16 -51.14
N TYR A 67 -0.92 35.83 -51.53
CA TYR A 67 -0.22 34.62 -51.07
C TYR A 67 0.04 34.61 -49.58
N ASP A 68 0.43 35.75 -49.00
CA ASP A 68 0.67 35.87 -47.56
C ASP A 68 -0.60 35.59 -46.76
N ARG A 69 -1.78 35.99 -47.24
CA ARG A 69 -3.07 35.69 -46.62
C ARG A 69 -3.45 34.23 -46.73
N VAL A 70 -3.16 33.59 -47.86
CA VAL A 70 -3.47 32.17 -48.09
C VAL A 70 -2.47 31.26 -47.39
N ALA A 71 -1.21 31.69 -47.26
CA ALA A 71 -0.14 30.95 -46.58
C ALA A 71 -0.11 31.21 -45.06
N ALA A 72 -0.84 32.22 -44.57
CA ALA A 72 -0.97 32.39 -43.13
C ALA A 72 -1.60 31.11 -42.53
N PRO A 73 -0.94 30.43 -41.59
CA PRO A 73 -1.53 29.28 -40.94
C PRO A 73 -2.86 29.72 -40.34
N GLU A 74 -3.93 29.02 -40.69
CA GLU A 74 -5.25 29.21 -40.10
C GLU A 74 -5.06 29.08 -38.56
N GLN A 75 -4.98 30.22 -37.88
CA GLN A 75 -4.98 30.21 -36.43
C GLN A 75 -6.34 29.65 -36.04
N PRO A 76 -6.37 28.51 -35.37
CA PRO A 76 -7.63 28.03 -34.82
C PRO A 76 -8.22 29.16 -33.98
N PRO A 77 -9.55 29.33 -33.96
CA PRO A 77 -10.19 30.38 -33.17
C PRO A 77 -9.56 30.30 -31.77
N LEU A 78 -9.07 31.44 -31.28
CA LEU A 78 -8.70 31.58 -29.86
C LEU A 78 -10.00 31.40 -29.07
N GLU A 79 -10.42 30.13 -28.90
CA GLU A 79 -11.32 29.80 -27.81
C GLU A 79 -10.59 30.24 -26.55
N SER A 80 -11.08 31.35 -26.02
CA SER A 80 -10.71 31.87 -24.71
C SER A 80 -11.09 30.88 -23.63
N SER A 81 -10.43 29.74 -23.63
CA SER A 81 -10.30 28.89 -22.45
C SER A 81 -9.07 29.37 -21.68
N MET A 82 -9.17 30.60 -21.15
CA MET A 82 -8.36 30.95 -19.99
C MET A 82 -8.91 30.20 -18.80
N ALA A 83 -8.69 28.86 -18.75
CA ALA A 83 -8.59 28.21 -17.47
C ALA A 83 -7.46 28.93 -16.72
N PRO A 84 -7.68 29.37 -15.46
CA PRO A 84 -6.62 29.97 -14.68
C PRO A 84 -5.41 29.00 -14.73
N PRO A 85 -4.17 29.51 -14.86
CA PRO A 85 -3.01 28.65 -14.84
C PRO A 85 -3.13 27.78 -13.58
N GLU A 86 -3.26 26.46 -13.77
CA GLU A 86 -3.25 25.55 -12.65
C GLU A 86 -1.93 25.80 -11.93
N THR A 87 -2.00 26.40 -10.75
CA THR A 87 -0.84 26.48 -9.86
C THR A 87 -0.25 25.08 -9.79
N PRO A 88 1.07 24.90 -9.99
CA PRO A 88 1.68 23.58 -9.92
C PRO A 88 1.23 22.92 -8.62
N ARG A 89 0.35 21.94 -8.71
CA ARG A 89 -0.12 21.19 -7.54
C ARG A 89 1.10 20.52 -6.94
N SER A 90 1.35 20.73 -5.67
CA SER A 90 2.37 19.95 -4.95
C SER A 90 2.12 18.48 -5.23
N PRO A 91 3.17 17.69 -5.51
CA PRO A 91 3.00 16.28 -5.81
C PRO A 91 2.17 15.59 -4.73
N SER A 92 1.14 14.86 -5.14
CA SER A 92 0.26 14.14 -4.22
C SER A 92 1.05 13.05 -3.48
N LEU A 93 1.04 13.08 -2.15
CA LEU A 93 1.73 12.09 -1.32
C LEU A 93 1.14 10.70 -1.53
N LEU A 94 -0.19 10.59 -1.44
CA LEU A 94 -0.91 9.34 -1.66
C LEU A 94 -0.87 8.92 -3.13
N GLY A 95 -0.92 9.90 -4.06
CA GLY A 95 -0.79 9.64 -5.50
C GLY A 95 0.48 8.89 -5.84
N GLN A 96 1.63 9.40 -5.40
CA GLN A 96 2.93 8.78 -5.63
C GLN A 96 3.08 7.43 -4.90
N ALA A 97 2.64 7.35 -3.64
CA ALA A 97 2.79 6.15 -2.84
C ALA A 97 1.94 4.97 -3.36
N TRP A 98 0.78 5.25 -3.96
CA TRP A 98 -0.18 4.24 -4.42
C TRP A 98 -0.40 4.24 -5.93
N GLU A 99 0.40 5.02 -6.68
CA GLU A 99 0.31 5.12 -8.15
C GLU A 99 -1.11 5.46 -8.64
N LEU A 100 -1.73 6.44 -8.00
CA LEU A 100 -3.14 6.78 -8.25
C LEU A 100 -3.31 7.70 -9.45
N ASP A 101 -2.30 8.52 -9.75
CA ASP A 101 -2.34 9.50 -10.83
C ASP A 101 -1.91 8.86 -12.16
N PRO A 102 -2.44 9.32 -13.33
CA PRO A 102 -2.17 8.69 -14.63
C PRO A 102 -0.68 8.54 -14.97
N GLU A 103 0.15 9.51 -14.55
CA GLU A 103 1.58 9.56 -14.82
C GLU A 103 2.37 8.49 -14.04
N GLU A 104 1.76 7.98 -12.96
CA GLU A 104 2.36 6.98 -12.07
C GLU A 104 1.93 5.55 -12.40
N ARG A 105 0.99 5.35 -13.32
CA ARG A 105 0.41 4.05 -13.67
C ARG A 105 1.36 3.15 -14.47
N GLY A 106 0.96 1.89 -14.69
CA GLY A 106 1.63 0.94 -15.57
C GLY A 106 2.86 0.26 -14.98
N ARG A 107 3.08 0.35 -13.66
CA ARG A 107 4.28 -0.16 -13.01
C ARG A 107 3.99 -1.36 -12.11
N ILE A 108 3.44 -2.42 -12.67
CA ILE A 108 3.17 -3.67 -11.95
C ILE A 108 4.47 -4.36 -11.50
N LEU A 109 4.39 -5.15 -10.42
CA LEU A 109 5.48 -5.94 -9.81
C LEU A 109 6.69 -5.10 -9.34
N ARG A 110 6.52 -3.78 -9.19
CA ARG A 110 7.54 -2.92 -8.60
C ARG A 110 7.42 -2.89 -7.09
N ILE A 111 8.51 -3.14 -6.39
CA ILE A 111 8.57 -3.05 -4.92
C ILE A 111 8.60 -1.58 -4.52
N ARG A 112 7.73 -1.21 -3.57
CA ARG A 112 7.60 0.13 -2.99
C ARG A 112 7.53 0.05 -1.47
N PRO A 113 7.90 1.12 -0.76
CA PRO A 113 7.61 1.23 0.67
C PRO A 113 6.10 1.13 0.93
N TYR A 114 5.73 0.48 2.03
CA TYR A 114 4.33 0.41 2.46
C TYR A 114 4.10 1.18 3.77
N LYS A 115 4.82 0.82 4.82
CA LYS A 115 4.91 1.51 6.10
C LYS A 115 6.37 1.92 6.31
N PRO A 116 6.72 2.75 7.31
CA PRO A 116 8.10 3.16 7.56
C PRO A 116 9.06 1.97 7.70
N VAL A 117 10.28 2.13 7.18
CA VAL A 117 11.38 1.17 7.35
C VAL A 117 12.41 1.80 8.28
N TYR A 118 12.54 1.23 9.47
CA TYR A 118 13.39 1.79 10.52
C TYR A 118 14.12 0.73 11.34
N VAL A 119 15.18 1.18 11.99
CA VAL A 119 15.87 0.47 13.08
C VAL A 119 15.94 1.43 14.26
N LEU A 120 15.38 1.02 15.38
CA LEU A 120 15.45 1.72 16.67
C LEU A 120 16.34 0.89 17.61
N PRO A 121 17.66 1.13 17.66
CA PRO A 121 18.56 0.40 18.55
C PRO A 121 18.14 0.53 20.02
N PHE A 122 17.60 1.69 20.40
CA PHE A 122 17.07 1.93 21.75
C PHE A 122 15.54 2.00 21.68
N PHE A 123 14.91 0.92 22.10
CA PHE A 123 13.45 0.82 22.25
C PHE A 123 13.16 0.33 23.66
N ARG A 124 12.74 1.24 24.53
CA ARG A 124 12.63 1.00 25.98
C ARG A 124 11.19 0.96 26.42
N ALA A 125 10.81 -0.11 27.09
CA ALA A 125 9.54 -0.25 27.79
C ALA A 125 9.66 0.26 29.23
N ASN A 126 8.64 0.98 29.73
CA ASN A 126 8.53 1.30 31.15
C ASN A 126 8.12 0.07 31.99
N GLN A 127 7.35 -0.83 31.41
CA GLN A 127 6.84 -2.05 32.02
C GLN A 127 6.88 -3.19 31.00
N PRO A 128 8.00 -3.94 30.89
CA PRO A 128 8.07 -5.07 30.00
C PRO A 128 7.15 -6.20 30.48
N ASN A 129 6.58 -6.94 29.52
CA ASN A 129 5.67 -8.04 29.82
C ASN A 129 6.43 -9.34 30.13
N HIS A 130 6.69 -9.61 31.39
CA HIS A 130 7.38 -10.83 31.80
C HIS A 130 6.49 -12.08 31.70
N HIS A 131 5.17 -11.92 31.69
CA HIS A 131 4.20 -13.03 31.72
C HIS A 131 3.14 -12.86 30.64
N PRO A 132 3.53 -12.97 29.35
CA PRO A 132 2.55 -12.88 28.27
C PRO A 132 1.57 -14.03 28.35
N ASN A 133 0.29 -13.72 28.19
CA ASN A 133 -0.80 -14.67 28.26
C ASN A 133 -1.90 -14.39 27.24
N SER A 134 -2.76 -15.37 27.06
CA SER A 134 -4.01 -15.29 26.32
C SER A 134 -5.06 -16.15 27.07
N PRO A 135 -6.36 -15.86 26.92
CA PRO A 135 -7.41 -16.73 27.45
C PRO A 135 -7.45 -18.13 26.82
N ALA A 136 -6.80 -18.35 25.67
CA ALA A 136 -6.70 -19.66 25.05
C ALA A 136 -5.85 -20.62 25.90
N ALA A 137 -6.19 -21.90 25.85
CA ALA A 137 -5.47 -22.92 26.60
C ALA A 137 -3.99 -22.96 26.19
N GLU A 138 -3.10 -23.21 27.16
CA GLU A 138 -1.65 -23.35 26.95
C GLU A 138 -0.92 -22.07 26.40
N HIS A 139 -1.58 -20.89 26.44
CA HIS A 139 -1.01 -19.64 25.93
C HIS A 139 -0.48 -18.71 27.03
N SER A 140 -0.06 -19.27 28.16
CA SER A 140 0.59 -18.52 29.24
C SER A 140 2.06 -18.88 29.32
N ALA A 141 2.93 -17.87 29.29
CA ALA A 141 4.38 -18.05 29.27
C ALA A 141 5.05 -17.11 30.27
N SER A 142 6.34 -17.34 30.52
CA SER A 142 7.17 -16.47 31.35
C SER A 142 8.55 -16.32 30.74
N TYR A 143 9.05 -15.09 30.73
CA TYR A 143 10.43 -14.81 30.36
C TYR A 143 11.29 -14.76 31.63
N THR A 144 12.39 -15.51 31.63
CA THR A 144 13.34 -15.57 32.76
C THR A 144 14.30 -14.38 32.80
N ALA A 145 14.64 -13.85 31.62
CA ALA A 145 15.60 -12.74 31.48
C ALA A 145 15.12 -11.75 30.41
N LEU A 146 14.09 -10.95 30.75
CA LEU A 146 13.59 -9.92 29.86
C LEU A 146 14.13 -8.54 30.28
N GLY A 147 14.93 -7.91 29.41
CA GLY A 147 15.41 -6.55 29.59
C GLY A 147 14.34 -5.51 29.26
N THR A 148 14.45 -4.33 29.88
CA THR A 148 13.55 -3.18 29.59
C THR A 148 13.86 -2.50 28.27
N THR A 149 15.04 -2.71 27.72
CA THR A 149 15.53 -2.08 26.48
C THR A 149 15.85 -3.16 25.46
N GLU A 150 15.32 -3.02 24.28
CA GLU A 150 15.55 -3.90 23.14
C GLU A 150 15.82 -3.07 21.87
N ALA A 151 16.21 -3.69 20.78
CA ALA A 151 16.19 -3.07 19.47
C ALA A 151 14.88 -3.44 18.75
N LYS A 152 14.22 -2.44 18.15
CA LYS A 152 13.04 -2.64 17.31
C LYS A 152 13.40 -2.33 15.87
N LEU A 153 12.99 -3.20 14.94
CA LEU A 153 13.19 -2.99 13.52
C LEU A 153 11.90 -3.31 12.76
N GLN A 154 11.65 -2.52 11.73
CA GLN A 154 10.51 -2.72 10.84
C GLN A 154 10.96 -2.68 9.39
N ILE A 155 10.53 -3.67 8.63
CA ILE A 155 10.64 -3.73 7.18
C ILE A 155 9.22 -3.79 6.64
N SER A 156 8.90 -2.93 5.67
CA SER A 156 7.57 -2.93 5.08
C SER A 156 7.64 -2.55 3.61
N LEU A 157 7.00 -3.36 2.79
CA LEU A 157 6.98 -3.21 1.34
C LEU A 157 5.60 -3.56 0.78
N LYS A 158 5.31 -3.03 -0.40
CA LYS A 158 4.13 -3.39 -1.20
C LYS A 158 4.49 -3.45 -2.67
N SER A 159 3.65 -4.14 -3.44
CA SER A 159 3.75 -4.21 -4.89
C SER A 159 2.37 -4.28 -5.50
N LYS A 160 2.15 -3.56 -6.61
CA LYS A 160 0.96 -3.70 -7.44
C LYS A 160 1.08 -4.98 -8.26
N LEU A 161 0.13 -5.91 -8.09
CA LEU A 161 0.11 -7.17 -8.82
C LEU A 161 -0.67 -7.05 -10.13
N TYR A 162 -1.79 -6.34 -10.10
CA TYR A 162 -2.63 -6.07 -11.26
C TYR A 162 -3.14 -4.64 -11.22
N GLU A 163 -3.28 -4.04 -12.40
CA GLU A 163 -3.86 -2.72 -12.59
C GLU A 163 -5.20 -2.88 -13.30
N ASP A 164 -6.19 -2.05 -12.90
CA ASP A 164 -7.52 -1.99 -13.52
C ASP A 164 -8.25 -3.35 -13.57
N LEU A 165 -8.13 -4.18 -12.52
CA LEU A 165 -8.71 -5.53 -12.43
C LEU A 165 -10.23 -5.55 -12.66
N LEU A 166 -10.96 -4.50 -12.29
CA LEU A 166 -12.41 -4.36 -12.44
C LEU A 166 -12.79 -3.35 -13.55
N GLY A 167 -12.15 -3.46 -14.69
CA GLY A 167 -12.38 -2.58 -15.84
C GLY A 167 -11.37 -1.41 -15.86
N SER A 168 -11.83 -0.17 -15.58
CA SER A 168 -10.97 1.02 -15.61
C SER A 168 -10.47 1.47 -14.24
N ASN A 169 -10.74 0.70 -13.18
CA ASN A 169 -10.38 1.01 -11.80
C ASN A 169 -10.31 -0.26 -10.95
N GLY A 170 -9.58 -0.20 -9.85
CA GLY A 170 -9.41 -1.36 -8.98
C GLY A 170 -8.07 -2.07 -9.20
N ASP A 171 -7.04 -1.63 -8.47
CA ASP A 171 -5.70 -2.20 -8.53
C ASP A 171 -5.52 -3.21 -7.41
N LEU A 172 -5.00 -4.40 -7.75
CA LEU A 172 -4.66 -5.41 -6.76
C LEU A 172 -3.24 -5.18 -6.27
N TRP A 173 -3.11 -4.96 -4.97
CA TRP A 173 -1.84 -4.80 -4.28
C TRP A 173 -1.58 -5.93 -3.29
N PHE A 174 -0.33 -6.28 -3.15
CA PHE A 174 0.17 -7.11 -2.05
C PHE A 174 1.09 -6.26 -1.18
N GLY A 175 0.89 -6.33 0.13
CA GLY A 175 1.73 -5.68 1.14
C GLY A 175 2.29 -6.71 2.12
N TYR A 176 3.48 -6.45 2.64
CA TYR A 176 4.08 -7.24 3.70
C TYR A 176 4.79 -6.32 4.68
N THR A 177 4.49 -6.52 5.96
CA THR A 177 5.19 -5.82 7.05
C THR A 177 5.74 -6.85 8.03
N GLN A 178 7.00 -6.69 8.38
CA GLN A 178 7.63 -7.43 9.47
C GLN A 178 8.13 -6.44 10.52
N THR A 179 7.78 -6.69 11.78
CA THR A 179 8.31 -5.92 12.93
C THR A 179 8.93 -6.89 13.91
N SER A 180 10.21 -6.68 14.22
CA SER A 180 10.97 -7.54 15.12
C SER A 180 11.47 -6.77 16.34
N ARG A 181 11.51 -7.45 17.47
CA ARG A 181 12.02 -6.95 18.76
C ARG A 181 13.13 -7.86 19.22
N TRP A 182 14.31 -7.29 19.33
CA TRP A 182 15.54 -8.01 19.58
C TRP A 182 16.13 -7.62 20.94
N GLN A 183 16.23 -8.57 21.85
CA GLN A 183 16.84 -8.41 23.18
C GLN A 183 18.37 -8.32 23.09
N VAL A 184 18.88 -7.48 22.22
CA VAL A 184 20.31 -7.34 21.89
C VAL A 184 21.19 -7.03 23.10
N TYR A 185 20.62 -6.44 24.15
CA TYR A 185 21.33 -6.05 25.38
C TYR A 185 21.26 -7.14 26.48
N THR A 186 20.46 -8.21 26.29
CA THR A 186 20.27 -9.27 27.28
C THR A 186 21.22 -10.42 26.98
N GLY A 187 22.41 -10.39 27.60
CA GLY A 187 23.46 -11.38 27.36
C GLY A 187 23.21 -12.76 27.94
N ALA A 188 22.39 -12.85 29.01
CA ALA A 188 22.10 -14.10 29.71
C ALA A 188 21.43 -15.14 28.80
N ASP A 189 20.56 -14.74 27.88
CA ASP A 189 19.82 -15.62 26.98
C ASP A 189 20.34 -15.56 25.52
N SER A 190 21.63 -15.34 25.32
CA SER A 190 22.23 -15.25 23.97
C SER A 190 21.59 -14.22 23.04
N ARG A 191 21.00 -13.15 23.58
CA ARG A 191 20.39 -12.02 22.84
C ARG A 191 19.33 -12.46 21.83
N PRO A 192 18.23 -13.10 22.23
CA PRO A 192 17.23 -13.63 21.32
C PRO A 192 16.38 -12.53 20.69
N PHE A 193 15.79 -12.83 19.52
CA PHE A 193 14.60 -12.11 19.07
C PHE A 193 13.44 -12.51 19.99
N ARG A 194 12.91 -11.54 20.73
CA ARG A 194 11.79 -11.77 21.66
C ARG A 194 10.49 -12.01 20.90
N GLU A 195 10.29 -11.22 19.84
CA GLU A 195 9.07 -11.26 19.05
C GLU A 195 9.36 -10.82 17.62
N THR A 196 8.74 -11.48 16.65
CA THR A 196 8.69 -11.06 15.26
C THR A 196 7.27 -11.20 14.77
N ASN A 197 6.65 -10.12 14.36
CA ASN A 197 5.31 -10.12 13.80
C ASN A 197 5.39 -10.04 12.29
N HIS A 198 4.69 -10.92 11.60
CA HIS A 198 4.55 -10.99 10.15
C HIS A 198 3.14 -10.56 9.77
N GLU A 199 3.01 -9.65 8.83
CA GLU A 199 1.73 -9.08 8.43
C GLU A 199 1.63 -9.01 6.89
N PRO A 200 1.34 -10.13 6.19
CA PRO A 200 0.94 -10.11 4.79
C PRO A 200 -0.47 -9.57 4.62
N GLU A 201 -0.69 -8.78 3.55
CA GLU A 201 -1.97 -8.16 3.23
C GLU A 201 -2.18 -8.13 1.71
N ALA A 202 -3.36 -8.54 1.26
CA ALA A 202 -3.79 -8.38 -0.13
C ALA A 202 -4.94 -7.37 -0.18
N MET A 203 -4.82 -6.36 -1.04
CA MET A 203 -5.73 -5.21 -1.06
C MET A 203 -6.20 -4.93 -2.47
N LEU A 204 -7.50 -4.76 -2.65
CA LEU A 204 -8.09 -4.17 -3.84
C LEU A 204 -8.31 -2.68 -3.58
N VAL A 205 -7.65 -1.84 -4.35
CA VAL A 205 -7.58 -0.39 -4.16
C VAL A 205 -8.31 0.30 -5.30
N TRP A 206 -9.37 1.05 -4.99
CA TRP A 206 -10.11 1.88 -5.94
C TRP A 206 -9.66 3.33 -5.82
N ARG A 207 -9.23 3.88 -6.92
CA ARG A 207 -8.91 5.31 -7.03
C ARG A 207 -10.19 6.12 -6.89
N THR A 208 -10.13 7.17 -6.10
CA THR A 208 -11.20 8.14 -5.92
C THR A 208 -10.67 9.56 -6.13
N ASP A 209 -11.54 10.47 -6.49
CA ASP A 209 -11.18 11.88 -6.66
C ASP A 209 -12.39 12.77 -6.36
N TYR A 210 -12.73 12.85 -5.07
CA TYR A 210 -13.78 13.74 -4.58
C TYR A 210 -13.24 14.64 -3.47
N THR A 211 -13.88 15.79 -3.29
CA THR A 211 -13.48 16.74 -2.23
C THR A 211 -14.59 16.84 -1.19
N LEU A 212 -14.21 16.68 0.07
CA LEU A 212 -15.09 16.80 1.24
C LEU A 212 -14.44 17.71 2.28
N GLY A 213 -15.03 18.87 2.56
CA GLY A 213 -14.50 19.84 3.55
C GLY A 213 -13.06 20.31 3.24
N GLY A 214 -12.70 20.38 1.97
CA GLY A 214 -11.35 20.75 1.51
C GLY A 214 -10.30 19.64 1.60
N TRP A 215 -10.70 18.41 1.96
CA TRP A 215 -9.89 17.19 1.86
C TRP A 215 -10.21 16.44 0.57
N ARG A 216 -9.19 15.98 -0.13
CA ARG A 216 -9.33 15.17 -1.33
C ARG A 216 -9.32 13.69 -0.96
N GLY A 217 -10.42 12.97 -1.22
CA GLY A 217 -10.47 11.52 -1.11
C GLY A 217 -9.69 10.90 -2.26
N ARG A 218 -8.62 10.14 -1.94
CA ARG A 218 -7.68 9.63 -2.94
C ARG A 218 -7.93 8.19 -3.32
N PHE A 219 -8.24 7.35 -2.34
CA PHE A 219 -8.62 5.96 -2.60
C PHE A 219 -9.47 5.39 -1.48
N ALA A 220 -10.23 4.36 -1.84
CA ALA A 220 -10.82 3.40 -0.94
C ALA A 220 -10.21 2.03 -1.22
N ALA A 221 -10.08 1.18 -0.21
CA ALA A 221 -9.61 -0.19 -0.42
C ALA A 221 -10.34 -1.18 0.47
N LEU A 222 -10.35 -2.44 0.03
CA LEU A 222 -10.78 -3.60 0.81
C LEU A 222 -9.68 -4.65 0.74
N GLY A 223 -9.23 -5.14 1.88
CA GLY A 223 -8.13 -6.10 1.95
C GLY A 223 -8.40 -7.25 2.90
N ILE A 224 -7.63 -8.31 2.71
CA ILE A 224 -7.50 -9.43 3.65
C ILE A 224 -6.11 -9.33 4.24
N ASN A 225 -6.04 -9.40 5.56
CA ASN A 225 -4.81 -9.25 6.32
C ASN A 225 -4.68 -10.43 7.28
N HIS A 226 -3.53 -11.08 7.25
CA HIS A 226 -3.10 -12.03 8.26
C HIS A 226 -2.01 -11.39 9.12
N GLN A 227 -2.04 -11.61 10.42
CA GLN A 227 -0.95 -11.20 11.30
C GLN A 227 -0.64 -12.32 12.28
N SER A 228 0.62 -12.74 12.34
CA SER A 228 1.09 -13.80 13.23
C SER A 228 2.51 -13.55 13.70
N ASN A 229 2.89 -14.16 14.79
CA ASN A 229 4.29 -14.14 15.26
C ASN A 229 5.09 -15.39 14.88
N GLY A 230 4.47 -16.37 14.24
CA GLY A 230 5.14 -17.58 13.75
C GLY A 230 5.76 -18.46 14.86
N ARG A 231 5.32 -18.30 16.11
CA ARG A 231 5.86 -19.04 17.26
C ARG A 231 4.98 -20.24 17.60
N ALA A 232 5.60 -21.24 18.21
CA ALA A 232 4.89 -22.35 18.81
C ALA A 232 4.29 -21.94 20.18
N LEU A 233 3.36 -22.75 20.69
CA LEU A 233 2.89 -22.67 22.07
C LEU A 233 4.07 -22.64 23.07
N PRO A 234 3.98 -21.90 24.13
CA PRO A 234 2.85 -21.08 24.61
C PRO A 234 2.85 -19.63 24.05
N PHE A 235 3.75 -19.30 23.13
CA PHE A 235 3.96 -17.95 22.62
C PHE A 235 3.20 -17.65 21.33
N SER A 236 2.51 -18.61 20.73
CA SER A 236 1.76 -18.44 19.49
C SER A 236 0.72 -17.32 19.62
N ARG A 237 0.68 -16.41 18.63
CA ARG A 237 -0.35 -15.37 18.47
C ARG A 237 -0.60 -15.16 16.99
N SER A 238 -1.88 -15.16 16.61
CA SER A 238 -2.28 -14.89 15.23
C SER A 238 -3.71 -14.38 15.15
N TRP A 239 -4.04 -13.69 14.09
CA TRP A 239 -5.39 -13.34 13.73
C TRP A 239 -5.53 -12.93 12.27
N ASN A 240 -6.75 -13.05 11.76
CA ASN A 240 -7.11 -12.72 10.39
C ASN A 240 -8.17 -11.61 10.38
N ARG A 241 -8.05 -10.66 9.44
CA ARG A 241 -8.94 -9.49 9.32
C ARG A 241 -9.35 -9.22 7.88
N ILE A 242 -10.55 -8.70 7.72
CA ILE A 242 -10.95 -7.93 6.55
C ILE A 242 -10.81 -6.47 6.91
N ILE A 243 -10.03 -5.71 6.14
CA ILE A 243 -9.73 -4.30 6.42
C ILE A 243 -10.30 -3.43 5.29
N GLY A 244 -11.17 -2.48 5.66
CA GLY A 244 -11.53 -1.36 4.82
C GLY A 244 -10.50 -0.24 4.97
N THR A 245 -10.24 0.51 3.93
CA THR A 245 -9.34 1.68 3.98
C THR A 245 -9.97 2.85 3.25
N LEU A 246 -9.93 4.03 3.88
CA LEU A 246 -10.28 5.31 3.26
C LEU A 246 -9.11 6.27 3.47
N ALA A 247 -8.61 6.85 2.38
CA ALA A 247 -7.45 7.72 2.42
C ALA A 247 -7.72 9.09 1.82
N PHE A 248 -7.34 10.12 2.54
CA PHE A 248 -7.56 11.52 2.23
C PHE A 248 -6.25 12.29 2.30
N GLU A 249 -6.14 13.33 1.49
CA GLU A 249 -5.02 14.27 1.55
C GLU A 249 -5.48 15.73 1.48
N LYS A 250 -4.69 16.61 2.09
CA LYS A 250 -4.86 18.06 2.01
C LYS A 250 -3.49 18.71 2.20
N ALA A 251 -2.96 19.33 1.15
CA ALA A 251 -1.60 19.86 1.15
C ALA A 251 -0.58 18.81 1.62
N ASP A 252 0.15 19.08 2.68
CA ASP A 252 1.17 18.18 3.26
C ASP A 252 0.62 17.23 4.34
N TRP A 253 -0.70 17.08 4.42
CA TRP A 253 -1.38 16.19 5.36
C TRP A 253 -2.01 15.01 4.65
N THR A 254 -1.89 13.83 5.23
CA THR A 254 -2.68 12.65 4.87
C THR A 254 -3.40 12.10 6.08
N VAL A 255 -4.59 11.58 5.85
CA VAL A 255 -5.41 10.89 6.86
C VAL A 255 -5.89 9.59 6.26
N THR A 256 -5.59 8.50 6.93
CA THR A 256 -6.03 7.16 6.53
C THR A 256 -6.81 6.52 7.66
N LEU A 257 -8.05 6.15 7.41
CA LEU A 257 -8.92 5.42 8.33
C LEU A 257 -9.00 3.98 7.88
N ARG A 258 -8.71 3.05 8.78
CA ARG A 258 -8.70 1.60 8.51
C ARG A 258 -9.58 0.86 9.52
N PRO A 259 -10.89 0.76 9.32
CA PRO A 259 -11.76 -0.16 10.07
C PRO A 259 -11.50 -1.60 9.66
N TRP A 260 -11.66 -2.52 10.60
CA TRP A 260 -11.53 -3.95 10.31
C TRP A 260 -12.57 -4.79 11.02
N TRP A 261 -12.78 -5.98 10.44
CA TRP A 261 -13.57 -7.07 10.99
C TRP A 261 -12.67 -8.29 11.13
N ARG A 262 -12.63 -8.84 12.33
CA ARG A 262 -11.90 -10.08 12.57
C ARG A 262 -12.62 -11.25 11.89
N ILE A 263 -11.89 -12.08 11.17
CA ILE A 263 -12.34 -13.37 10.71
C ILE A 263 -12.21 -14.30 11.92
N LYS A 264 -13.34 -14.80 12.40
CA LYS A 264 -13.39 -15.67 13.58
C LYS A 264 -12.74 -17.01 13.26
N GLU A 265 -11.98 -17.51 14.19
CA GLU A 265 -11.34 -18.83 14.18
C GLU A 265 -12.11 -19.78 15.08
N ASP A 266 -11.86 -21.11 14.95
CA ASP A 266 -12.43 -22.09 15.85
C ASP A 266 -11.87 -21.86 17.27
N ARG A 267 -12.72 -22.04 18.28
CA ARG A 267 -12.35 -21.77 19.68
C ARG A 267 -11.18 -22.63 20.18
N ASN A 268 -10.95 -23.78 19.57
CA ASN A 268 -9.86 -24.70 19.94
C ASN A 268 -8.53 -24.33 19.28
N THR A 269 -8.55 -23.50 18.26
CA THR A 269 -7.37 -23.09 17.48
C THR A 269 -7.11 -21.58 17.53
N ASP A 270 -7.99 -20.80 18.19
CA ASP A 270 -7.86 -19.37 18.33
C ASP A 270 -6.82 -19.02 19.41
N ASP A 271 -5.66 -18.56 19.00
CA ASP A 271 -4.55 -18.18 19.88
C ASP A 271 -4.88 -17.04 20.85
N ASN A 272 -5.79 -16.13 20.47
CA ASN A 272 -6.07 -14.90 21.21
C ASN A 272 -7.51 -14.40 20.99
N PRO A 273 -8.50 -15.10 21.58
CA PRO A 273 -9.93 -14.88 21.32
C PRO A 273 -10.44 -13.50 21.70
N ASP A 274 -9.74 -12.79 22.57
CA ASP A 274 -10.10 -11.46 23.08
C ASP A 274 -9.30 -10.29 22.47
N ILE A 275 -8.51 -10.54 21.42
CA ILE A 275 -7.61 -9.55 20.82
C ILE A 275 -8.33 -8.25 20.39
N GLU A 276 -9.56 -8.34 19.89
CA GLU A 276 -10.35 -7.17 19.47
C GLU A 276 -10.67 -6.25 20.66
N SER A 277 -10.78 -6.78 21.88
CA SER A 277 -11.03 -5.98 23.09
C SER A 277 -9.85 -5.07 23.45
N TYR A 278 -8.65 -5.33 22.93
CA TYR A 278 -7.43 -4.57 23.19
C TYR A 278 -6.94 -3.80 21.97
N LEU A 279 -6.86 -4.45 20.81
CA LEU A 279 -6.40 -3.82 19.57
C LEU A 279 -7.49 -3.00 18.89
N GLY A 280 -8.76 -3.21 19.26
CA GLY A 280 -9.88 -2.46 18.72
C GLY A 280 -10.36 -2.95 17.36
N ARG A 281 -11.08 -2.07 16.66
CA ARG A 281 -11.75 -2.36 15.37
C ARG A 281 -11.40 -1.38 14.26
N ALA A 282 -10.50 -0.43 14.54
CA ALA A 282 -10.02 0.53 13.57
C ALA A 282 -8.70 1.15 14.00
N ASP A 283 -7.92 1.62 13.05
CA ASP A 283 -6.88 2.60 13.25
C ASP A 283 -7.14 3.88 12.44
N LEU A 284 -6.65 4.99 12.95
CA LEU A 284 -6.60 6.28 12.29
C LEU A 284 -5.13 6.71 12.23
N GLN A 285 -4.62 6.78 11.02
CA GLN A 285 -3.28 7.27 10.72
C GLN A 285 -3.34 8.69 10.21
N ILE A 286 -2.61 9.60 10.84
CA ILE A 286 -2.44 10.99 10.39
C ILE A 286 -0.95 11.20 10.14
N VAL A 287 -0.59 11.71 8.97
CA VAL A 287 0.80 12.05 8.63
C VAL A 287 0.86 13.49 8.18
N HIS A 288 1.84 14.23 8.69
CA HIS A 288 2.15 15.60 8.27
C HIS A 288 3.61 15.67 7.84
N ARG A 289 3.81 16.08 6.59
CA ARG A 289 5.14 16.32 6.04
C ARG A 289 5.43 17.83 6.02
N MET A 290 6.50 18.23 6.66
CA MET A 290 6.97 19.61 6.70
C MET A 290 8.38 19.66 6.14
N LYS A 291 8.51 20.00 4.88
CA LYS A 291 9.79 19.94 4.13
C LYS A 291 10.37 18.52 4.17
N ARG A 292 11.53 18.34 4.86
CA ARG A 292 12.17 17.04 5.04
C ARG A 292 11.87 16.39 6.39
N HIS A 293 11.00 16.99 7.21
CA HIS A 293 10.51 16.44 8.47
C HIS A 293 9.18 15.74 8.26
N GLN A 294 8.92 14.68 9.01
CA GLN A 294 7.64 14.00 8.99
C GLN A 294 7.18 13.68 10.42
N PHE A 295 5.94 14.01 10.70
CA PHE A 295 5.24 13.62 11.92
C PHE A 295 4.17 12.62 11.55
N SER A 296 4.02 11.56 12.34
CA SER A 296 2.91 10.65 12.21
C SER A 296 2.26 10.36 13.55
N LEU A 297 0.96 10.19 13.52
CA LEU A 297 0.12 9.84 14.65
C LEU A 297 -0.74 8.63 14.26
N LEU A 298 -0.62 7.54 15.01
CA LEU A 298 -1.50 6.38 14.92
C LEU A 298 -2.36 6.31 16.16
N LEU A 299 -3.67 6.27 15.98
CA LEU A 299 -4.66 6.08 17.02
C LEU A 299 -5.41 4.78 16.81
N ARG A 300 -5.59 4.03 17.87
CA ARG A 300 -6.34 2.77 17.89
C ARG A 300 -7.23 2.71 19.11
N HIS A 301 -8.48 2.24 18.96
CA HIS A 301 -9.41 2.14 20.08
C HIS A 301 -10.44 1.04 19.86
N ASN A 302 -10.85 0.36 20.93
CA ASN A 302 -11.88 -0.69 20.88
C ASN A 302 -13.33 -0.15 20.83
N LEU A 303 -13.50 1.17 20.93
CA LEU A 303 -14.79 1.88 20.93
C LEU A 303 -15.72 1.48 22.07
N GLU A 304 -15.19 0.89 23.15
CA GLU A 304 -15.90 0.60 24.37
C GLU A 304 -15.69 1.73 25.38
N GLY A 305 -16.64 1.88 26.32
CA GLY A 305 -16.60 2.91 27.36
C GLY A 305 -16.21 2.38 28.75
N GLY A 306 -15.98 3.31 29.69
CA GLY A 306 -15.71 2.98 31.09
C GLY A 306 -14.43 2.15 31.27
N SER A 307 -14.47 1.14 32.14
CA SER A 307 -13.36 0.28 32.48
C SER A 307 -12.90 -0.66 31.31
N SER A 308 -13.77 -0.84 30.33
CA SER A 308 -13.47 -1.64 29.13
C SER A 308 -12.79 -0.84 28.02
N SER A 309 -12.67 0.48 28.17
CA SER A 309 -12.02 1.37 27.21
C SER A 309 -10.53 1.03 27.09
N ARG A 310 -10.11 0.58 25.91
CA ARG A 310 -8.73 0.22 25.59
C ARG A 310 -8.34 0.73 24.21
N GLY A 311 -7.07 1.04 24.07
CA GLY A 311 -6.54 1.55 22.82
C GLY A 311 -5.04 1.81 22.90
N ALA A 312 -4.51 2.44 21.86
CA ALA A 312 -3.12 2.84 21.78
C ALA A 312 -2.97 4.14 21.00
N ILE A 313 -1.94 4.87 21.34
CA ILE A 313 -1.44 6.02 20.61
C ILE A 313 0.03 5.77 20.28
N GLN A 314 0.43 6.01 19.04
CA GLN A 314 1.83 6.06 18.61
C GLN A 314 2.09 7.39 17.93
N VAL A 315 3.19 8.02 18.29
CA VAL A 315 3.70 9.25 17.67
C VAL A 315 5.09 8.96 17.16
N ASP A 316 5.33 9.26 15.89
CA ASP A 316 6.64 9.17 15.27
C ASP A 316 7.07 10.54 14.77
N TYR A 317 8.36 10.81 14.88
CA TYR A 317 8.98 12.00 14.29
C TYR A 317 10.25 11.61 13.57
N ALA A 318 10.27 11.86 12.26
CA ALA A 318 11.44 11.65 11.40
C ALA A 318 12.02 12.99 10.95
N PHE A 319 13.34 13.13 11.07
CA PHE A 319 14.08 14.34 10.69
C PHE A 319 15.33 13.99 9.89
N PRO A 320 15.78 14.86 8.96
CA PRO A 320 16.91 14.57 8.09
C PRO A 320 18.22 14.51 8.86
N ILE A 321 19.06 13.50 8.57
CA ILE A 321 20.44 13.40 9.03
C ILE A 321 21.40 13.60 7.86
N ALA A 322 21.38 12.67 6.88
CA ALA A 322 22.25 12.71 5.71
C ALA A 322 21.63 11.94 4.54
N GLY A 323 21.59 12.53 3.34
CA GLY A 323 20.96 11.92 2.18
C GLY A 323 19.51 11.54 2.44
N GLU A 324 19.16 10.27 2.28
CA GLU A 324 17.87 9.71 2.61
C GLU A 324 17.75 9.19 4.04
N LEU A 325 18.88 9.12 4.78
CA LEU A 325 18.89 8.69 6.18
C LEU A 325 18.23 9.73 7.06
N ARG A 326 17.28 9.30 7.88
CA ARG A 326 16.56 10.15 8.83
C ARG A 326 16.76 9.66 10.25
N GLY A 327 16.83 10.59 11.20
CA GLY A 327 16.64 10.28 12.61
C GLY A 327 15.18 9.94 12.84
N HIS A 328 14.91 8.94 13.67
CA HIS A 328 13.57 8.49 13.99
C HIS A 328 13.37 8.40 15.48
N LEU A 329 12.36 9.12 15.97
CA LEU A 329 11.88 9.05 17.34
C LEU A 329 10.49 8.46 17.34
N GLN A 330 10.24 7.51 18.25
CA GLN A 330 8.95 6.88 18.41
C GLN A 330 8.52 6.89 19.88
N TRP A 331 7.28 7.27 20.11
CA TRP A 331 6.61 7.07 21.38
C TRP A 331 5.34 6.26 21.16
N PHE A 332 5.17 5.22 21.98
CA PHE A 332 3.96 4.40 21.99
C PHE A 332 3.41 4.35 23.42
N SER A 333 2.08 4.43 23.56
CA SER A 333 1.38 4.27 24.82
C SER A 333 0.09 3.50 24.59
N GLY A 334 -0.13 2.44 25.36
CA GLY A 334 -1.37 1.66 25.27
C GLY A 334 -1.14 0.16 25.15
N TYR A 335 -2.07 -0.51 24.48
CA TYR A 335 -2.10 -1.96 24.29
C TYR A 335 -1.61 -2.35 22.89
N GLY A 336 -1.02 -3.55 22.78
CA GLY A 336 -0.70 -4.15 21.48
C GLY A 336 0.44 -3.45 20.74
N GLU A 337 1.53 -3.14 21.43
CA GLU A 337 2.78 -2.74 20.79
C GLU A 337 3.34 -3.89 19.93
N SER A 338 3.12 -5.13 20.35
CA SER A 338 3.39 -6.36 19.60
C SER A 338 2.25 -7.36 19.77
N LEU A 339 2.24 -8.44 18.96
CA LEU A 339 1.20 -9.46 19.11
C LEU A 339 1.29 -10.20 20.45
N ILE A 340 2.49 -10.52 20.90
CA ILE A 340 2.65 -11.21 22.19
C ILE A 340 2.19 -10.31 23.37
N ASP A 341 2.23 -9.00 23.18
CA ASP A 341 1.84 -7.98 24.16
C ASP A 341 0.47 -7.36 23.84
N TYR A 342 -0.40 -8.05 23.07
CA TYR A 342 -1.64 -7.45 22.59
C TYR A 342 -2.54 -6.96 23.73
N ASN A 343 -2.54 -7.66 24.87
CA ASN A 343 -3.33 -7.37 26.08
C ASN A 343 -2.51 -6.71 27.21
N HIS A 344 -1.24 -6.36 26.94
CA HIS A 344 -0.38 -5.68 27.89
C HIS A 344 -0.31 -4.18 27.62
N ARG A 345 -0.52 -3.36 28.66
CA ARG A 345 -0.41 -1.89 28.57
C ARG A 345 0.97 -1.44 29.00
N ALA A 346 1.65 -0.71 28.12
CA ALA A 346 2.95 -0.12 28.45
C ALA A 346 3.19 1.17 27.67
N ASN A 347 4.20 1.93 28.10
CA ASN A 347 4.79 3.03 27.33
C ASN A 347 6.16 2.60 26.80
N TYR A 348 6.36 2.89 25.53
CA TYR A 348 7.63 2.62 24.86
C TYR A 348 8.20 3.90 24.25
N TYR A 349 9.51 4.02 24.33
CA TYR A 349 10.28 5.14 23.79
C TYR A 349 11.37 4.59 22.87
N GLY A 350 11.34 4.99 21.61
CA GLY A 350 12.24 4.55 20.58
C GLY A 350 13.12 5.66 20.03
N VAL A 351 14.39 5.38 19.83
CA VAL A 351 15.36 6.27 19.19
C VAL A 351 16.19 5.47 18.21
N GLY A 352 16.32 5.98 16.99
CA GLY A 352 17.11 5.34 15.96
C GLY A 352 17.08 6.06 14.63
N VAL A 353 17.06 5.30 13.56
CA VAL A 353 17.09 5.80 12.19
C VAL A 353 16.03 5.13 11.31
N SER A 354 15.58 5.86 10.31
CA SER A 354 14.74 5.35 9.25
C SER A 354 15.35 5.64 7.88
N LEU A 355 15.07 4.73 6.94
CA LEU A 355 15.44 4.88 5.52
C LEU A 355 14.26 5.34 4.69
N LEU A 356 13.07 4.87 5.03
CA LEU A 356 11.83 5.14 4.33
C LEU A 356 10.76 5.50 5.35
N GLU A 357 9.98 6.50 5.03
CA GLU A 357 8.85 6.96 5.82
C GLU A 357 7.53 6.63 5.11
N TRP A 358 6.42 7.15 5.62
CA TRP A 358 5.10 6.88 5.04
C TRP A 358 4.98 7.38 3.59
N TYR A 359 5.59 8.56 3.30
CA TYR A 359 5.46 9.23 1.99
C TYR A 359 6.71 10.05 1.66
#